data_735d4e7d94b1521660e5208bb28338a7
#
_entry.id   735d4e7d94b1521660e5208bb28338a7
#
_cell.length_a   1.000
_cell.length_b   1.000
_cell.length_c   1.000
_cell.angle_alpha   90.00
_cell.angle_beta   90.00
_cell.angle_gamma   90.00
#
_symmetry.space_group_name_H-M   'P 1'
#
loop_
_entity.id
_entity.type
_entity.pdbx_description
1 polymer ?
#
loop_
_entity_poly.entity_id
_entity_poly.type
_entity_poly.pdbx_seq_one_letter_code
_entity_poly.pdbx_strand_id
1 'polypeptide(L)' 'MDNHIYMVYDDSTPESTRDADITHKALLDQGFRVINKEAGYNSARYEYARVVVNS' A
#
# COMPACT_ATOMS: atom_id res chain seq x y z
N MET A 1 15.65 3.39 -10.98
CA MET A 1 14.41 2.60 -11.02
C MET A 1 13.56 2.95 -9.82
N ASP A 2 12.33 3.34 -10.06
CA ASP A 2 11.46 3.79 -8.97
C ASP A 2 10.91 2.60 -8.20
N ASN A 3 11.06 2.63 -6.89
CA ASN A 3 10.48 1.64 -6.01
C ASN A 3 9.21 2.22 -5.39
N HIS A 4 8.29 2.60 -6.26
CA HIS A 4 6.98 3.11 -5.89
C HIS A 4 5.90 2.12 -6.26
N ILE A 5 4.99 1.89 -5.34
CA ILE A 5 3.85 1.01 -5.55
C ILE A 5 2.60 1.71 -5.03
N TYR A 6 1.52 1.58 -5.77
CA TYR A 6 0.21 2.07 -5.34
C TYR A 6 -0.68 0.87 -5.06
N MET A 7 -1.42 0.94 -3.95
CA MET A 7 -2.42 -0.06 -3.62
C MET A 7 -3.76 0.65 -3.50
N VAL A 8 -4.71 0.23 -4.33
CA VAL A 8 -6.07 0.78 -4.30
C VAL A 8 -7.02 -0.36 -3.98
N TYR A 9 -7.92 -0.13 -3.05
CA TYR A 9 -8.89 -1.16 -2.69
C TYR A 9 -10.23 -0.50 -2.33
N ASP A 10 -11.28 -1.32 -2.41
CA ASP A 10 -12.63 -0.92 -2.04
C ASP A 10 -12.79 -1.15 -0.53
N ASP A 11 -12.95 -0.06 0.23
CA ASP A 11 -13.06 -0.15 1.68
C ASP A 11 -14.50 -0.40 2.14
N SER A 12 -15.44 -0.57 1.21
CA SER A 12 -16.82 -0.85 1.55
C SER A 12 -17.08 -2.33 1.82
N THR A 13 -16.15 -3.21 1.48
CA THR A 13 -16.30 -4.64 1.71
C THR A 13 -15.23 -5.16 2.67
N PRO A 14 -15.61 -6.04 3.61
CA PRO A 14 -14.62 -6.62 4.52
C PRO A 14 -13.58 -7.46 3.81
N GLU A 15 -13.95 -8.11 2.71
CA GLU A 15 -13.04 -8.97 1.97
C GLU A 15 -11.93 -8.17 1.31
N SER A 16 -12.29 -7.08 0.64
CA SER A 16 -11.29 -6.22 0.03
C SER A 16 -10.37 -5.59 1.06
N THR A 17 -10.93 -5.19 2.21
CA THR A 17 -10.14 -4.62 3.29
C THR A 17 -9.16 -5.65 3.84
N ARG A 18 -9.57 -6.90 3.98
CA ARG A 18 -8.69 -7.95 4.45
C ARG A 18 -7.56 -8.21 3.46
N ASP A 19 -7.89 -8.29 2.17
CA ASP A 19 -6.88 -8.51 1.15
C ASP A 19 -5.89 -7.35 1.10
N ALA A 20 -6.38 -6.13 1.25
CA ALA A 20 -5.52 -4.96 1.31
C ALA A 20 -4.59 -5.00 2.51
N ASP A 21 -5.07 -5.46 3.65
CA ASP A 21 -4.24 -5.58 4.86
C ASP A 21 -3.12 -6.60 4.65
N ILE A 22 -3.43 -7.72 4.00
CA ILE A 22 -2.43 -8.74 3.69
C ILE A 22 -1.36 -8.16 2.76
N THR A 23 -1.79 -7.45 1.71
CA THR A 23 -0.88 -6.81 0.77
C THR A 23 -0.03 -5.76 1.48
N HIS A 24 -0.65 -4.96 2.34
CA HIS A 24 0.04 -3.92 3.10
C HIS A 24 1.17 -4.52 3.94
N LYS A 25 0.85 -5.57 4.68
CA LYS A 25 1.85 -6.21 5.53
C LYS A 25 2.99 -6.82 4.71
N ALA A 26 2.66 -7.42 3.57
CA ALA A 26 3.66 -7.99 2.69
C ALA A 26 4.60 -6.91 2.15
N LEU A 27 4.06 -5.75 1.80
CA LEU A 27 4.88 -4.63 1.31
C LEU A 27 5.79 -4.10 2.41
N LEU A 28 5.27 -3.96 3.63
CA LEU A 28 6.08 -3.53 4.76
C LEU A 28 7.22 -4.53 5.03
N ASP A 29 6.94 -5.81 4.89
CA ASP A 29 7.94 -6.85 5.08
C ASP A 29 9.05 -6.76 4.03
N GLN A 30 8.74 -6.26 2.85
CA GLN A 30 9.71 -6.06 1.79
C GLN A 30 10.47 -4.75 1.90
N GLY A 31 10.20 -3.97 2.92
CA GLY A 31 10.89 -2.71 3.16
C GLY A 31 10.18 -1.48 2.64
N PHE A 32 8.99 -1.64 2.08
CA PHE A 32 8.20 -0.50 1.65
C PHE A 32 7.63 0.25 2.85
N ARG A 33 7.40 1.54 2.66
CA ARG A 33 6.77 2.40 3.67
C ARG A 33 5.71 3.26 3.01
N VAL A 34 4.66 3.55 3.75
CA VAL A 34 3.60 4.42 3.26
C VAL A 34 4.10 5.85 3.26
N ILE A 35 4.06 6.48 2.09
CA ILE A 35 4.48 7.89 1.96
C ILE A 35 3.29 8.79 1.66
N ASN A 36 2.16 8.23 1.24
CA ASN A 36 0.96 9.01 1.01
C ASN A 36 -0.26 8.10 1.17
N LYS A 37 -1.37 8.69 1.57
CA LYS A 37 -2.60 7.96 1.81
C LYS A 37 -3.76 8.85 1.41
N GLU A 38 -4.62 8.35 0.55
CA GLU A 38 -5.81 9.06 0.11
C GLU A 38 -7.04 8.19 0.31
N ALA A 39 -8.13 8.79 0.72
CA ALA A 39 -9.40 8.10 0.85
C ALA A 39 -10.41 8.80 -0.04
N GLY A 40 -11.11 8.01 -0.85
CA GLY A 40 -12.20 8.49 -1.67
C GLY A 40 -13.51 7.87 -1.23
N TYR A 41 -14.53 8.01 -2.07
CA TYR A 41 -15.81 7.39 -1.80
C TYR A 41 -15.71 5.90 -2.06
N ASN A 42 -15.87 5.11 -1.01
CA ASN A 42 -15.77 3.64 -1.06
C ASN A 42 -14.43 3.13 -1.58
N SER A 43 -13.37 3.94 -1.46
CA SER A 43 -12.06 3.49 -1.90
C SER A 43 -10.98 4.14 -1.06
N ALA A 44 -9.85 3.45 -0.98
CA ALA A 44 -8.66 3.96 -0.32
C ALA A 44 -7.46 3.67 -1.20
N ARG A 45 -6.53 4.61 -1.26
CA ARG A 45 -5.32 4.46 -2.04
C ARG A 45 -4.11 4.76 -1.17
N TYR A 46 -3.17 3.85 -1.16
CA TYR A 46 -1.93 4.00 -0.44
C TYR A 46 -0.79 4.04 -1.44
N GLU A 47 0.12 4.96 -1.23
CA GLU A 47 1.34 5.03 -2.00
C GLU A 47 2.50 4.58 -1.12
N TYR A 48 3.30 3.65 -1.62
CA TYR A 48 4.43 3.08 -0.91
C TYR A 48 5.71 3.41 -1.65
N ALA A 49 6.76 3.60 -0.90
CA ALA A 49 8.09 3.75 -1.48
C ALA A 49 9.07 2.88 -0.68
N ARG A 50 10.07 2.39 -1.36
CA ARG A 50 11.15 1.64 -0.73
C ARG A 50 12.45 2.33 -1.01
N VAL A 51 13.23 2.54 0.04
CA VAL A 51 14.57 3.09 -0.08
C VAL A 51 15.53 1.94 -0.31
N VAL A 52 16.22 1.98 -1.44
CA VAL A 52 17.28 1.02 -1.73
C VAL A 52 18.58 1.62 -1.22
N VAL A 53 19.16 0.98 -0.24
CA VAL A 53 20.46 1.41 0.28
C VAL A 53 21.52 0.64 -0.45
N ASN A 54 22.27 1.35 -1.27
CA ASN A 54 23.46 0.78 -1.89
C ASN A 54 24.64 1.03 -0.95
N SER A 55 25.07 0.00 -0.33
CA SER A 55 26.25 0.08 0.51
C SER A 55 27.46 -0.47 -0.23
#